data_75d652a5a496aeda0b21b76f463f802c
#
_entry.id   75d652a5a496aeda0b21b76f463f802c
#
_cell.length_a   1.000
_cell.length_b   1.000
_cell.length_c   1.000
_cell.angle_alpha   90.00
_cell.angle_beta   90.00
_cell.angle_gamma   90.00
#
_symmetry.space_group_name_H-M   'P 1'
#
loop_
_entity.id
_entity.type
_entity.pdbx_description
1 polymer ?
#
loop_
_entity_poly.entity_id
_entity_poly.type
_entity_poly.pdbx_seq_one_letter_code
_entity_poly.pdbx_strand_id
1 'polypeptide(L)'
;MLVALGVLAGAAVLVPTARWWLMHRVGTPHASEPFDGHVYRVGKAVIAERRCEQPRATVIVMHGFVADMRYFTHHYREPDLQLILLTSCDYHLPITDPREEPAPWAKVPAEPEGTISHDAAVLVQALEHLPRTDVVRVHGHSRGGAVVLEAAKLRPDLFERVEVVLEAPVLPQARPYRSLTPSQLWLLPFLIPLWRLAPIAKHNRGAWGPLENARKRELIMAFPFNPKRVATMMANLRDIEAWSQARDASLFGNLRRGTVLVPGKDRVLESASMRESAGRAKPGLDVVELDGCSHFVLWDRPDAMPMLAHTPERSTGGD
;
A
#
# COMPACT_ATOMS: atom_id res chain seq x y z
N MET A 1 -46.53 6.49 -24.61
CA MET A 1 -45.24 6.74 -25.29
C MET A 1 -44.51 7.96 -24.72
N LEU A 2 -45.10 9.14 -24.64
CA LEU A 2 -44.45 10.36 -24.07
C LEU A 2 -43.98 10.22 -22.64
N VAL A 3 -44.72 9.59 -21.73
CA VAL A 3 -44.33 9.36 -20.35
C VAL A 3 -43.08 8.45 -20.25
N ALA A 4 -43.06 7.38 -21.04
CA ALA A 4 -41.90 6.47 -21.10
C ALA A 4 -40.64 7.19 -21.62
N LEU A 5 -40.77 8.04 -22.63
CA LEU A 5 -39.68 8.88 -23.14
C LEU A 5 -39.18 9.87 -22.09
N GLY A 6 -40.08 10.50 -21.33
CA GLY A 6 -39.73 11.42 -20.25
C GLY A 6 -38.98 10.72 -19.13
N VAL A 7 -39.40 9.52 -18.72
CA VAL A 7 -38.71 8.70 -17.72
C VAL A 7 -37.33 8.28 -18.20
N LEU A 8 -37.18 7.83 -19.42
CA LEU A 8 -35.90 7.46 -20.00
C LEU A 8 -34.93 8.65 -20.10
N ALA A 9 -35.43 9.81 -20.57
CA ALA A 9 -34.62 11.03 -20.62
C ALA A 9 -34.18 11.49 -19.21
N GLY A 10 -35.11 11.44 -18.25
CA GLY A 10 -34.76 11.74 -16.84
C GLY A 10 -33.70 10.79 -16.29
N ALA A 11 -33.85 9.49 -16.51
CA ALA A 11 -32.86 8.49 -16.07
C ALA A 11 -31.47 8.69 -16.74
N ALA A 12 -31.47 9.05 -18.03
CA ALA A 12 -30.25 9.29 -18.81
C ALA A 12 -29.43 10.49 -18.28
N VAL A 13 -30.04 11.44 -17.57
CA VAL A 13 -29.37 12.57 -16.94
C VAL A 13 -29.08 12.28 -15.47
N LEU A 14 -30.02 11.74 -14.73
CA LEU A 14 -29.90 11.56 -13.29
C LEU A 14 -28.84 10.51 -12.92
N VAL A 15 -28.75 9.40 -13.64
CA VAL A 15 -27.81 8.33 -13.32
C VAL A 15 -26.34 8.75 -13.51
N PRO A 16 -25.93 9.37 -14.64
CA PRO A 16 -24.57 9.89 -14.78
C PRO A 16 -24.24 10.99 -13.75
N THR A 17 -25.20 11.88 -13.45
CA THR A 17 -25.02 12.96 -12.47
C THR A 17 -24.82 12.39 -11.07
N ALA A 18 -25.65 11.44 -10.64
CA ALA A 18 -25.50 10.75 -9.36
C ALA A 18 -24.17 10.01 -9.27
N ARG A 19 -23.78 9.32 -10.36
CA ARG A 19 -22.49 8.66 -10.45
C ARG A 19 -21.33 9.65 -10.31
N TRP A 20 -21.37 10.75 -11.04
CA TRP A 20 -20.36 11.81 -10.95
C TRP A 20 -20.25 12.35 -9.53
N TRP A 21 -21.37 12.65 -8.88
CA TRP A 21 -21.41 13.12 -7.50
C TRP A 21 -20.80 12.09 -6.52
N LEU A 22 -21.19 10.81 -6.64
CA LEU A 22 -20.64 9.73 -5.82
C LEU A 22 -19.12 9.57 -6.00
N MET A 23 -18.63 9.75 -7.23
CA MET A 23 -17.21 9.67 -7.55
C MET A 23 -16.38 10.78 -6.88
N HIS A 24 -16.90 12.02 -6.84
CA HIS A 24 -16.11 13.19 -6.51
C HIS A 24 -16.32 13.74 -5.11
N ARG A 25 -17.41 13.36 -4.44
CA ARG A 25 -17.61 13.77 -3.05
C ARG A 25 -16.51 13.24 -2.15
N VAL A 26 -16.01 14.10 -1.27
CA VAL A 26 -15.06 13.69 -0.22
C VAL A 26 -15.83 12.93 0.86
N GLY A 27 -15.40 11.70 1.15
CA GLY A 27 -15.92 10.92 2.26
C GLY A 27 -15.31 11.33 3.58
N THR A 28 -15.99 11.03 4.69
CA THR A 28 -15.43 11.17 6.02
C THR A 28 -14.49 10.02 6.34
N PRO A 29 -13.37 10.22 7.08
CA PRO A 29 -12.54 9.14 7.56
C PRO A 29 -13.30 8.23 8.53
N HIS A 30 -12.88 6.97 8.65
CA HIS A 30 -13.48 6.05 9.62
C HIS A 30 -13.03 6.37 11.05
N ALA A 31 -11.72 6.38 11.29
CA ALA A 31 -11.13 6.69 12.59
C ALA A 31 -9.68 7.17 12.41
N SER A 32 -9.20 7.93 13.38
CA SER A 32 -7.79 8.33 13.50
C SER A 32 -7.25 7.87 14.85
N GLU A 33 -5.93 7.74 14.94
CA GLU A 33 -5.22 7.29 16.14
C GLU A 33 -4.14 8.30 16.53
N PRO A 34 -3.78 8.41 17.81
CA PRO A 34 -2.57 9.13 18.22
C PRO A 34 -1.34 8.52 17.54
N PHE A 35 -0.44 9.37 17.11
CA PHE A 35 0.85 8.97 16.54
C PHE A 35 1.94 9.85 17.13
N ASP A 36 2.86 9.23 17.85
CA ASP A 36 3.99 9.96 18.42
C ASP A 36 5.10 10.10 17.38
N GLY A 37 5.00 11.15 16.58
CA GLY A 37 5.93 11.40 15.48
C GLY A 37 5.62 12.70 14.74
N HIS A 38 6.33 12.89 13.66
CA HIS A 38 6.26 14.06 12.80
C HIS A 38 5.62 13.71 11.45
N VAL A 39 5.04 14.70 10.80
CA VAL A 39 4.37 14.54 9.52
C VAL A 39 4.97 15.52 8.52
N TYR A 40 5.35 15.01 7.35
CA TYR A 40 5.85 15.80 6.22
C TYR A 40 4.87 15.70 5.06
N ARG A 41 4.77 16.78 4.28
CA ARG A 41 3.97 16.80 3.06
C ARG A 41 4.85 16.84 1.83
N VAL A 42 4.55 15.94 0.89
CA VAL A 42 5.10 15.93 -0.46
C VAL A 42 3.93 16.13 -1.43
N GLY A 43 3.58 17.39 -1.70
CA GLY A 43 2.31 17.72 -2.35
C GLY A 43 1.11 17.26 -1.52
N LYS A 44 0.29 16.36 -2.09
CA LYS A 44 -0.85 15.75 -1.38
C LYS A 44 -0.53 14.39 -0.73
N ALA A 45 0.64 13.82 -1.01
CA ALA A 45 1.13 12.66 -0.30
C ALA A 45 1.66 13.06 1.09
N VAL A 46 1.65 12.11 2.01
CA VAL A 46 2.06 12.35 3.38
C VAL A 46 3.05 11.29 3.82
N ILE A 47 4.08 11.73 4.54
CA ILE A 47 5.05 10.86 5.20
C ILE A 47 4.96 11.13 6.70
N ALA A 48 4.70 10.10 7.49
CA ALA A 48 4.74 10.18 8.96
C ALA A 48 6.00 9.46 9.45
N GLU A 49 6.73 10.09 10.35
CA GLU A 49 7.97 9.57 10.92
C GLU A 49 7.89 9.48 12.44
N ARG A 50 8.05 8.28 12.99
CA ARG A 50 8.37 8.08 14.40
C ARG A 50 9.89 8.03 14.51
N ARG A 51 10.46 9.08 15.13
CA ARG A 51 11.91 9.20 15.32
C ARG A 51 12.37 8.35 16.49
N CYS A 52 13.63 7.93 16.41
CA CYS A 52 14.40 7.38 17.50
C CYS A 52 15.74 8.10 17.53
N GLU A 53 16.30 8.36 18.70
CA GLU A 53 17.60 9.07 18.84
C GLU A 53 18.74 8.24 18.25
N GLN A 54 18.76 6.93 18.57
CA GLN A 54 19.78 5.99 18.11
C GLN A 54 19.10 4.75 17.52
N PRO A 55 18.55 4.84 16.30
CA PRO A 55 17.85 3.71 15.72
C PRO A 55 18.82 2.60 15.33
N ARG A 56 18.50 1.36 15.75
CA ARG A 56 19.20 0.17 15.24
C ARG A 56 18.88 -0.11 13.77
N ALA A 57 17.70 0.33 13.31
CA ALA A 57 17.28 0.23 11.93
C ALA A 57 16.23 1.28 11.58
N THR A 58 16.19 1.66 10.30
CA THR A 58 15.10 2.44 9.70
C THR A 58 14.19 1.52 8.92
N VAL A 59 12.88 1.58 9.18
CA VAL A 59 11.87 0.86 8.43
C VAL A 59 10.97 1.86 7.70
N ILE A 60 10.92 1.77 6.37
CA ILE A 60 10.06 2.58 5.52
C ILE A 60 8.96 1.68 4.96
N VAL A 61 7.71 2.07 5.10
CA VAL A 61 6.59 1.23 4.69
C VAL A 61 5.65 1.93 3.73
N MET A 62 5.09 1.14 2.80
CA MET A 62 4.08 1.58 1.84
C MET A 62 2.86 0.66 1.86
N HIS A 63 1.70 1.24 2.12
CA HIS A 63 0.44 0.51 2.23
C HIS A 63 -0.11 0.03 0.88
N GLY A 64 -1.02 -0.95 0.94
CA GLY A 64 -1.75 -1.47 -0.21
C GLY A 64 -2.92 -0.59 -0.66
N PHE A 65 -3.61 -1.03 -1.72
CA PHE A 65 -4.85 -0.43 -2.19
C PHE A 65 -5.90 -0.38 -1.06
N VAL A 66 -6.56 0.75 -0.89
CA VAL A 66 -7.54 1.11 0.15
C VAL A 66 -7.08 0.91 1.60
N ALA A 67 -5.88 0.37 1.83
CA ALA A 67 -5.28 0.29 3.16
C ALA A 67 -4.74 1.67 3.60
N ASP A 68 -4.16 1.75 4.78
CA ASP A 68 -3.44 2.90 5.27
C ASP A 68 -2.22 2.50 6.12
N MET A 69 -1.46 3.47 6.57
CA MET A 69 -0.23 3.29 7.33
C MET A 69 -0.41 2.49 8.62
N ARG A 70 -1.60 2.46 9.22
CA ARG A 70 -1.89 1.71 10.45
C ARG A 70 -1.73 0.21 10.28
N TYR A 71 -1.69 -0.28 9.03
CA TYR A 71 -1.38 -1.67 8.73
C TYR A 71 -0.08 -2.12 9.40
N PHE A 72 0.92 -1.24 9.48
CA PHE A 72 2.27 -1.55 9.92
C PHE A 72 2.57 -1.13 11.36
N THR A 73 1.85 -0.13 11.91
CA THR A 73 2.20 0.50 13.19
C THR A 73 2.23 -0.46 14.36
N HIS A 74 1.40 -1.51 14.35
CA HIS A 74 1.35 -2.50 15.41
C HIS A 74 2.48 -3.53 15.34
N HIS A 75 3.02 -3.77 14.16
CA HIS A 75 4.12 -4.71 13.95
C HIS A 75 5.48 -4.05 14.23
N TYR A 76 5.73 -2.87 13.68
CA TYR A 76 6.98 -2.13 13.86
C TYR A 76 6.85 -1.13 15.03
N ARG A 77 6.66 -1.65 16.25
CA ARG A 77 6.40 -0.84 17.44
C ARG A 77 7.62 -0.67 18.36
N GLU A 78 8.70 -1.38 18.09
CA GLU A 78 9.91 -1.33 18.89
C GLU A 78 10.44 0.10 19.00
N PRO A 79 10.82 0.56 20.21
CA PRO A 79 11.20 1.95 20.45
C PRO A 79 12.56 2.33 19.83
N ASP A 80 13.38 1.33 19.53
CA ASP A 80 14.69 1.48 18.88
C ASP A 80 14.62 1.41 17.34
N LEU A 81 13.42 1.48 16.76
CA LEU A 81 13.21 1.59 15.32
C LEU A 81 12.78 3.01 14.93
N GLN A 82 13.47 3.59 13.95
CA GLN A 82 12.90 4.68 13.18
C GLN A 82 11.86 4.11 12.22
N LEU A 83 10.61 4.57 12.31
CA LEU A 83 9.51 4.10 11.46
C LEU A 83 9.00 5.23 10.58
N ILE A 84 9.05 5.04 9.26
CA ILE A 84 8.62 5.98 8.23
C ILE A 84 7.46 5.37 7.47
N LEU A 85 6.31 6.05 7.46
CA LEU A 85 5.03 5.55 6.99
C LEU A 85 4.52 6.45 5.87
N LEU A 86 4.40 5.92 4.66
CA LEU A 86 3.90 6.66 3.51
C LEU A 86 2.38 6.52 3.38
N THR A 87 1.73 7.62 3.00
CA THR A 87 0.29 7.66 2.67
C THR A 87 0.12 8.29 1.29
N SER A 88 -0.54 7.58 0.39
CA SER A 88 -0.80 8.02 -0.98
C SER A 88 -1.62 9.30 -1.07
N CYS A 89 -1.50 10.00 -2.20
CA CYS A 89 -2.33 11.16 -2.50
C CYS A 89 -3.83 10.84 -2.40
N ASP A 90 -4.60 11.82 -1.91
CA ASP A 90 -6.05 11.76 -1.74
C ASP A 90 -6.54 10.61 -0.85
N TYR A 91 -5.68 10.17 0.08
CA TYR A 91 -6.05 9.31 1.20
C TYR A 91 -6.21 10.13 2.48
N HIS A 92 -7.05 9.67 3.38
CA HIS A 92 -7.11 10.25 4.72
C HIS A 92 -5.85 9.89 5.50
N LEU A 93 -5.33 10.85 6.23
CA LEU A 93 -4.28 10.61 7.20
C LEU A 93 -4.93 10.15 8.51
N PRO A 94 -4.73 8.89 8.94
CA PRO A 94 -5.41 8.36 10.12
C PRO A 94 -4.68 8.73 11.43
N ILE A 95 -4.17 9.94 11.54
CA ILE A 95 -3.47 10.48 12.70
C ILE A 95 -4.32 11.57 13.34
N THR A 96 -4.50 11.46 14.66
CA THR A 96 -5.11 12.52 15.48
C THR A 96 -4.06 13.59 15.77
N ASP A 97 -4.40 14.85 15.53
CA ASP A 97 -3.55 16.03 15.80
C ASP A 97 -2.10 15.86 15.25
N PRO A 98 -1.94 15.73 13.93
CA PRO A 98 -0.62 15.50 13.32
C PRO A 98 0.32 16.68 13.55
N ARG A 99 1.54 16.40 14.01
CA ARG A 99 2.61 17.38 14.15
C ARG A 99 3.28 17.58 12.80
N GLU A 100 2.85 18.58 12.06
CA GLU A 100 3.44 18.88 10.75
C GLU A 100 4.77 19.60 10.90
N GLU A 101 5.77 19.14 10.14
CA GLU A 101 7.09 19.77 10.04
C GLU A 101 7.40 20.21 8.60
N PRO A 102 8.16 21.29 8.44
CA PRO A 102 8.67 21.70 7.14
C PRO A 102 9.55 20.61 6.52
N ALA A 103 9.37 20.37 5.23
CA ALA A 103 10.16 19.44 4.44
C ALA A 103 10.81 20.18 3.26
N PRO A 104 11.91 20.95 3.50
CA PRO A 104 12.54 21.75 2.44
C PRO A 104 13.13 20.91 1.30
N TRP A 105 13.34 19.62 1.55
CA TRP A 105 13.77 18.62 0.58
C TRP A 105 12.61 18.08 -0.29
N ALA A 106 11.36 18.27 0.14
CA ALA A 106 10.21 17.70 -0.54
C ALA A 106 9.94 18.41 -1.87
N LYS A 107 9.87 17.63 -2.94
CA LYS A 107 9.52 18.11 -4.28
C LYS A 107 8.28 17.34 -4.74
N VAL A 108 7.28 18.06 -5.23
CA VAL A 108 6.09 17.43 -5.80
C VAL A 108 6.51 16.62 -7.03
N PRO A 109 6.24 15.30 -7.06
CA PRO A 109 6.54 14.47 -8.23
C PRO A 109 5.82 14.98 -9.48
N ALA A 110 6.45 14.79 -10.65
CA ALA A 110 5.86 15.14 -11.94
C ALA A 110 4.81 14.10 -12.41
N GLU A 111 4.87 12.89 -11.86
CA GLU A 111 3.97 11.81 -12.17
C GLU A 111 2.55 12.11 -11.68
N PRO A 112 1.51 11.61 -12.35
CA PRO A 112 0.12 11.83 -11.95
C PRO A 112 -0.16 11.34 -10.52
N GLU A 113 -0.80 12.20 -9.72
CA GLU A 113 -1.15 11.91 -8.33
C GLU A 113 -1.92 10.59 -8.18
N GLY A 114 -1.57 9.80 -7.17
CA GLY A 114 -2.22 8.53 -6.85
C GLY A 114 -1.81 7.36 -7.73
N THR A 115 -0.83 7.55 -8.65
CA THR A 115 -0.23 6.45 -9.42
C THR A 115 0.89 5.77 -8.62
N ILE A 116 1.23 4.54 -9.02
CA ILE A 116 2.37 3.79 -8.47
C ILE A 116 3.66 4.59 -8.69
N SER A 117 3.84 5.18 -9.86
CA SER A 117 5.03 5.98 -10.18
C SER A 117 5.14 7.25 -9.32
N HIS A 118 4.01 7.92 -9.02
CA HIS A 118 4.01 9.07 -8.12
C HIS A 118 4.42 8.66 -6.69
N ASP A 119 3.80 7.61 -6.15
CA ASP A 119 4.12 7.14 -4.81
C ASP A 119 5.56 6.58 -4.72
N ALA A 120 6.09 6.01 -5.82
CA ALA A 120 7.48 5.61 -5.95
C ALA A 120 8.45 6.79 -5.85
N ALA A 121 8.14 7.91 -6.50
CA ALA A 121 8.94 9.13 -6.38
C ALA A 121 8.88 9.74 -4.97
N VAL A 122 7.76 9.63 -4.27
CA VAL A 122 7.64 9.99 -2.84
C VAL A 122 8.49 9.07 -1.96
N LEU A 123 8.45 7.75 -2.22
CA LEU A 123 9.27 6.77 -1.50
C LEU A 123 10.77 7.04 -1.69
N VAL A 124 11.19 7.38 -2.91
CA VAL A 124 12.58 7.76 -3.20
C VAL A 124 13.02 8.94 -2.34
N GLN A 125 12.20 10.00 -2.26
CA GLN A 125 12.51 11.17 -1.43
C GLN A 125 12.58 10.81 0.06
N ALA A 126 11.66 9.97 0.55
CA ALA A 126 11.71 9.48 1.92
C ALA A 126 13.01 8.71 2.19
N LEU A 127 13.41 7.82 1.27
CA LEU A 127 14.61 7.01 1.37
C LEU A 127 15.90 7.84 1.28
N GLU A 128 15.90 8.92 0.52
CA GLU A 128 17.05 9.80 0.34
C GLU A 128 17.31 10.72 1.55
N HIS A 129 16.24 11.15 2.23
CA HIS A 129 16.34 12.26 3.19
C HIS A 129 16.08 11.88 4.65
N LEU A 130 15.38 10.79 4.93
CA LEU A 130 14.93 10.52 6.29
C LEU A 130 15.71 9.45 7.06
N PRO A 131 16.30 8.39 6.45
CA PRO A 131 16.98 7.34 7.20
C PRO A 131 18.10 7.89 8.09
N ARG A 132 18.17 7.40 9.33
CA ARG A 132 19.18 7.79 10.32
C ARG A 132 20.18 6.67 10.62
N THR A 133 20.12 5.58 9.87
CA THR A 133 21.00 4.42 10.01
C THR A 133 21.21 3.78 8.64
N ASP A 134 22.32 3.08 8.47
CA ASP A 134 22.65 2.32 7.26
C ASP A 134 21.85 1.01 7.16
N VAL A 135 21.21 0.56 8.25
CA VAL A 135 20.33 -0.60 8.25
C VAL A 135 18.92 -0.14 7.88
N VAL A 136 18.61 -0.24 6.61
CA VAL A 136 17.32 0.23 6.06
C VAL A 136 16.53 -0.93 5.48
N ARG A 137 15.27 -1.04 5.90
CA ARG A 137 14.26 -1.93 5.30
C ARG A 137 13.17 -1.10 4.64
N VAL A 138 12.77 -1.51 3.43
CA VAL A 138 11.56 -1.00 2.78
C VAL A 138 10.54 -2.13 2.68
N HIS A 139 9.37 -1.94 3.26
CA HIS A 139 8.30 -2.94 3.27
C HIS A 139 7.07 -2.43 2.51
N GLY A 140 6.75 -3.06 1.40
CA GLY A 140 5.57 -2.78 0.57
C GLY A 140 4.53 -3.90 0.65
N HIS A 141 3.31 -3.56 1.08
CA HIS A 141 2.18 -4.48 1.06
C HIS A 141 1.33 -4.27 -0.19
N SER A 142 0.96 -5.34 -0.88
CA SER A 142 0.03 -5.31 -2.02
C SER A 142 0.47 -4.30 -3.10
N ARG A 143 -0.34 -3.26 -3.41
CA ARG A 143 0.06 -2.15 -4.29
C ARG A 143 1.38 -1.49 -3.84
N GLY A 144 1.65 -1.45 -2.55
CA GLY A 144 2.91 -0.93 -2.01
C GLY A 144 4.13 -1.70 -2.51
N GLY A 145 4.00 -3.00 -2.81
CA GLY A 145 5.07 -3.78 -3.44
C GLY A 145 5.43 -3.28 -4.84
N ALA A 146 4.44 -2.91 -5.65
CA ALA A 146 4.68 -2.27 -6.95
C ALA A 146 5.36 -0.90 -6.83
N VAL A 147 4.98 -0.12 -5.80
CA VAL A 147 5.63 1.16 -5.48
C VAL A 147 7.12 0.96 -5.16
N VAL A 148 7.46 -0.05 -4.35
CA VAL A 148 8.85 -0.39 -4.01
C VAL A 148 9.65 -0.77 -5.26
N LEU A 149 9.09 -1.61 -6.13
CA LEU A 149 9.74 -2.01 -7.38
C LEU A 149 9.97 -0.82 -8.33
N GLU A 150 8.99 0.07 -8.46
CA GLU A 150 9.13 1.27 -9.30
C GLU A 150 10.13 2.27 -8.69
N ALA A 151 10.16 2.43 -7.36
CA ALA A 151 11.15 3.25 -6.66
C ALA A 151 12.59 2.73 -6.87
N ALA A 152 12.79 1.42 -6.79
CA ALA A 152 14.08 0.80 -7.06
C ALA A 152 14.54 0.99 -8.51
N LYS A 153 13.61 1.01 -9.45
CA LYS A 153 13.91 1.35 -10.87
C LYS A 153 14.30 2.81 -11.02
N LEU A 154 13.63 3.73 -10.31
CA LEU A 154 13.95 5.16 -10.37
C LEU A 154 15.33 5.49 -9.78
N ARG A 155 15.69 4.85 -8.69
CA ARG A 155 16.95 5.09 -7.96
C ARG A 155 17.56 3.76 -7.47
N PRO A 156 18.12 2.94 -8.39
CA PRO A 156 18.71 1.65 -8.05
C PRO A 156 19.89 1.78 -7.08
N ASP A 157 20.60 2.90 -7.13
CA ASP A 157 21.71 3.22 -6.22
C ASP A 157 21.27 3.26 -4.75
N LEU A 158 20.10 3.81 -4.44
CA LEU A 158 19.56 3.84 -3.08
C LEU A 158 19.20 2.43 -2.59
N PHE A 159 18.83 1.52 -3.49
CA PHE A 159 18.40 0.16 -3.14
C PHE A 159 19.55 -0.86 -3.05
N GLU A 160 20.79 -0.48 -3.32
CA GLU A 160 21.94 -1.40 -3.20
C GLU A 160 22.12 -2.00 -1.81
N ARG A 161 21.80 -1.22 -0.76
CA ARG A 161 21.96 -1.63 0.66
C ARG A 161 20.63 -1.83 1.38
N VAL A 162 19.52 -1.54 0.74
CA VAL A 162 18.19 -1.68 1.30
C VAL A 162 17.75 -3.15 1.30
N GLU A 163 17.23 -3.61 2.43
CA GLU A 163 16.49 -4.86 2.50
C GLU A 163 15.03 -4.62 2.12
N VAL A 164 14.49 -5.43 1.22
CA VAL A 164 13.11 -5.26 0.75
C VAL A 164 12.22 -6.39 1.28
N VAL A 165 11.04 -6.04 1.76
CA VAL A 165 9.96 -7.00 2.03
C VAL A 165 8.79 -6.65 1.13
N LEU A 166 8.45 -7.57 0.23
CA LEU A 166 7.30 -7.47 -0.66
C LEU A 166 6.23 -8.43 -0.16
N GLU A 167 5.24 -7.91 0.55
CA GLU A 167 4.18 -8.70 1.17
C GLU A 167 2.94 -8.75 0.29
N ALA A 168 2.53 -9.96 -0.11
CA ALA A 168 1.38 -10.17 -1.01
C ALA A 168 1.34 -9.15 -2.17
N PRO A 169 2.48 -8.92 -2.86
CA PRO A 169 2.69 -7.73 -3.68
C PRO A 169 1.94 -7.78 -5.00
N VAL A 170 1.55 -6.62 -5.51
CA VAL A 170 1.29 -6.45 -6.93
C VAL A 170 2.64 -6.54 -7.65
N LEU A 171 2.79 -7.53 -8.52
CA LEU A 171 4.01 -7.83 -9.26
C LEU A 171 3.82 -7.63 -10.77
N PRO A 172 4.91 -7.48 -11.54
CA PRO A 172 4.84 -7.48 -12.99
C PRO A 172 4.12 -8.73 -13.52
N GLN A 173 3.12 -8.54 -14.39
CA GLN A 173 2.32 -9.60 -15.01
C GLN A 173 1.53 -10.49 -14.03
N ALA A 174 1.51 -10.17 -12.73
CA ALA A 174 0.61 -10.81 -11.78
C ALA A 174 -0.84 -10.37 -12.00
N ARG A 175 -1.77 -11.28 -11.71
CA ARG A 175 -3.19 -11.06 -11.98
C ARG A 175 -3.99 -10.84 -10.69
N PRO A 176 -5.08 -10.07 -10.74
CA PRO A 176 -6.04 -10.06 -9.65
C PRO A 176 -6.72 -11.43 -9.55
N TYR A 177 -7.15 -11.82 -8.35
CA TYR A 177 -7.90 -13.06 -8.13
C TYR A 177 -9.19 -13.11 -8.97
N ARG A 178 -9.83 -11.95 -9.15
CA ARG A 178 -10.97 -11.75 -10.04
C ARG A 178 -10.85 -10.41 -10.74
N SER A 179 -10.83 -10.44 -12.04
CA SER A 179 -10.92 -9.22 -12.86
C SER A 179 -12.35 -8.67 -12.83
N LEU A 180 -12.47 -7.37 -12.73
CA LEU A 180 -13.75 -6.68 -12.82
C LEU A 180 -14.06 -6.39 -14.28
N THR A 181 -15.30 -6.69 -14.71
CA THR A 181 -15.76 -6.32 -16.03
C THR A 181 -15.98 -4.80 -16.13
N PRO A 182 -15.97 -4.21 -17.34
CA PRO A 182 -16.25 -2.78 -17.53
C PRO A 182 -17.58 -2.33 -16.89
N SER A 183 -18.62 -3.16 -16.95
CA SER A 183 -19.92 -2.88 -16.32
C SER A 183 -19.84 -2.89 -14.79
N GLN A 184 -19.09 -3.83 -14.19
CA GLN A 184 -18.85 -3.84 -12.75
C GLN A 184 -18.06 -2.61 -12.30
N LEU A 185 -17.02 -2.23 -13.04
CA LEU A 185 -16.25 -1.00 -12.77
C LEU A 185 -17.14 0.25 -12.89
N TRP A 186 -18.07 0.28 -13.86
CA TRP A 186 -19.02 1.39 -13.99
C TRP A 186 -19.97 1.48 -12.79
N LEU A 187 -20.41 0.34 -12.24
CA LEU A 187 -21.31 0.25 -11.09
C LEU A 187 -20.64 0.51 -9.74
N LEU A 188 -19.33 0.34 -9.63
CA LEU A 188 -18.60 0.47 -8.36
C LEU A 188 -18.96 1.72 -7.54
N PRO A 189 -19.08 2.94 -8.11
CA PRO A 189 -19.44 4.13 -7.33
C PRO A 189 -20.77 4.00 -6.58
N PHE A 190 -21.72 3.22 -7.09
CA PHE A 190 -23.00 2.94 -6.42
C PHE A 190 -22.88 1.84 -5.36
N LEU A 191 -21.92 0.91 -5.51
CA LEU A 191 -21.70 -0.21 -4.60
C LEU A 191 -20.83 0.17 -3.40
N ILE A 192 -19.93 1.16 -3.52
CA ILE A 192 -19.05 1.60 -2.43
C ILE A 192 -19.83 2.06 -1.19
N PRO A 193 -20.92 2.85 -1.29
CA PRO A 193 -21.73 3.19 -0.12
C PRO A 193 -22.30 1.97 0.63
N LEU A 194 -22.68 0.92 -0.12
CA LEU A 194 -23.16 -0.35 0.46
C LEU A 194 -22.02 -1.12 1.13
N TRP A 195 -20.85 -1.14 0.52
CA TRP A 195 -19.66 -1.73 1.12
C TRP A 195 -19.28 -1.03 2.43
N ARG A 196 -19.40 0.30 2.49
CA ARG A 196 -19.16 1.08 3.72
C ARG A 196 -20.07 0.70 4.88
N LEU A 197 -21.28 0.21 4.62
CA LEU A 197 -22.19 -0.26 5.66
C LEU A 197 -21.79 -1.60 6.27
N ALA A 198 -21.17 -2.49 5.49
CA ALA A 198 -20.83 -3.83 5.94
C ALA A 198 -19.56 -4.36 5.24
N PRO A 199 -18.37 -3.81 5.51
CA PRO A 199 -17.12 -4.22 4.86
C PRO A 199 -16.81 -5.72 5.08
N ILE A 200 -17.11 -6.25 6.26
CA ILE A 200 -16.89 -7.65 6.64
C ILE A 200 -18.12 -8.55 6.45
N ALA A 201 -19.07 -8.15 5.59
CA ALA A 201 -20.21 -9.00 5.26
C ALA A 201 -19.78 -10.39 4.72
N LYS A 202 -20.65 -11.38 4.85
CA LYS A 202 -20.35 -12.79 4.52
C LYS A 202 -19.73 -12.97 3.12
N HIS A 203 -20.20 -12.22 2.12
CA HIS A 203 -19.70 -12.29 0.75
C HIS A 203 -18.27 -11.71 0.56
N ASN A 204 -17.80 -10.86 1.48
CA ASN A 204 -16.45 -10.28 1.48
C ASN A 204 -15.44 -11.07 2.31
N ARG A 205 -15.91 -11.98 3.20
CA ARG A 205 -15.03 -12.69 4.15
C ARG A 205 -13.91 -13.47 3.46
N GLY A 206 -14.18 -14.00 2.28
CA GLY A 206 -13.16 -14.73 1.52
C GLY A 206 -11.92 -13.88 1.19
N ALA A 207 -12.09 -12.57 0.98
CA ALA A 207 -10.98 -11.65 0.70
C ALA A 207 -10.14 -11.35 1.96
N TRP A 208 -10.79 -11.34 3.13
CA TRP A 208 -10.13 -10.95 4.37
C TRP A 208 -9.37 -12.08 5.08
N GLY A 209 -9.70 -13.35 4.77
CA GLY A 209 -9.16 -14.49 5.52
C GLY A 209 -9.66 -14.54 6.96
N PRO A 210 -8.85 -15.10 7.91
CA PRO A 210 -9.21 -15.19 9.32
C PRO A 210 -9.49 -13.82 9.93
N LEU A 211 -10.50 -13.72 10.81
CA LEU A 211 -10.96 -12.47 11.43
C LEU A 211 -10.92 -12.51 12.97
N GLU A 212 -10.19 -13.43 13.56
CA GLU A 212 -10.00 -13.55 15.01
C GLU A 212 -9.20 -12.37 15.56
N ASN A 213 -8.26 -11.84 14.79
CA ASN A 213 -7.46 -10.66 15.17
C ASN A 213 -8.35 -9.40 15.19
N ALA A 214 -8.50 -8.79 16.37
CA ALA A 214 -9.33 -7.60 16.57
C ALA A 214 -8.81 -6.40 15.77
N ARG A 215 -7.49 -6.20 15.74
CA ARG A 215 -6.86 -5.11 14.98
C ARG A 215 -7.11 -5.25 13.48
N LYS A 216 -6.99 -6.45 12.96
CA LYS A 216 -7.31 -6.75 11.55
C LYS A 216 -8.76 -6.37 11.23
N ARG A 217 -9.73 -6.76 12.09
CA ARG A 217 -11.15 -6.40 11.88
C ARG A 217 -11.36 -4.90 11.87
N GLU A 218 -10.77 -4.18 12.81
CA GLU A 218 -10.87 -2.73 12.90
C GLU A 218 -10.38 -2.04 11.62
N LEU A 219 -9.20 -2.44 11.13
CA LEU A 219 -8.61 -1.83 9.94
C LEU A 219 -9.38 -2.20 8.65
N ILE A 220 -9.88 -3.43 8.54
CA ILE A 220 -10.75 -3.82 7.40
C ILE A 220 -12.03 -2.98 7.39
N MET A 221 -12.59 -2.65 8.54
CA MET A 221 -13.75 -1.74 8.63
C MET A 221 -13.42 -0.33 8.15
N ALA A 222 -12.16 0.11 8.26
CA ALA A 222 -11.71 1.43 7.80
C ALA A 222 -11.43 1.49 6.29
N PHE A 223 -11.05 0.39 5.64
CA PHE A 223 -10.58 0.35 4.26
C PHE A 223 -11.45 1.10 3.24
N PRO A 224 -12.80 0.96 3.24
CA PRO A 224 -13.64 1.67 2.28
C PRO A 224 -13.65 3.19 2.47
N PHE A 225 -13.07 3.68 3.58
CA PHE A 225 -13.07 5.10 3.95
C PHE A 225 -11.70 5.75 3.79
N ASN A 226 -10.62 4.97 3.63
CA ASN A 226 -9.27 5.52 3.58
C ASN A 226 -9.01 6.40 2.35
N PRO A 227 -9.38 6.03 1.11
CA PRO A 227 -9.41 6.96 0.00
C PRO A 227 -10.49 8.03 0.21
N LYS A 228 -10.14 9.30 0.08
CA LYS A 228 -11.08 10.43 0.26
C LYS A 228 -12.23 10.39 -0.73
N ARG A 229 -11.96 9.92 -1.96
CA ARG A 229 -12.95 9.87 -3.05
C ARG A 229 -13.02 8.48 -3.68
N VAL A 230 -14.18 8.14 -4.18
CA VAL A 230 -14.35 6.94 -5.01
C VAL A 230 -13.53 7.05 -6.31
N ALA A 231 -13.39 8.26 -6.85
CA ALA A 231 -12.56 8.53 -8.02
C ALA A 231 -11.11 8.08 -7.81
N THR A 232 -10.55 8.31 -6.62
CA THR A 232 -9.21 7.86 -6.22
C THR A 232 -9.10 6.35 -6.22
N MET A 233 -10.09 5.64 -5.64
CA MET A 233 -10.14 4.17 -5.69
C MET A 233 -10.14 3.66 -7.13
N MET A 234 -10.97 4.26 -7.99
CA MET A 234 -11.08 3.87 -9.41
C MET A 234 -9.78 4.15 -10.18
N ALA A 235 -9.12 5.27 -9.88
CA ALA A 235 -7.83 5.60 -10.49
C ALA A 235 -6.75 4.60 -10.06
N ASN A 236 -6.66 4.29 -8.78
CA ASN A 236 -5.69 3.31 -8.26
C ASN A 236 -5.92 1.91 -8.87
N LEU A 237 -7.17 1.44 -8.99
CA LEU A 237 -7.46 0.13 -9.61
C LEU A 237 -6.96 0.06 -11.05
N ARG A 238 -7.23 1.10 -11.85
CA ARG A 238 -6.77 1.17 -13.25
C ARG A 238 -5.25 1.24 -13.35
N ASP A 239 -4.63 2.00 -12.45
CA ASP A 239 -3.18 2.15 -12.40
C ASP A 239 -2.48 0.83 -12.03
N ILE A 240 -3.01 0.09 -11.04
CA ILE A 240 -2.52 -1.24 -10.67
C ILE A 240 -2.55 -2.19 -11.87
N GLU A 241 -3.67 -2.24 -12.57
CA GLU A 241 -3.83 -3.10 -13.75
C GLU A 241 -2.87 -2.68 -14.86
N ALA A 242 -2.84 -1.40 -15.21
CA ALA A 242 -1.98 -0.85 -16.26
C ALA A 242 -0.49 -1.08 -15.93
N TRP A 243 -0.08 -0.83 -14.67
CA TRP A 243 1.29 -1.03 -14.22
C TRP A 243 1.69 -2.51 -14.31
N SER A 244 0.87 -3.41 -13.79
CA SER A 244 1.15 -4.85 -13.80
C SER A 244 1.31 -5.40 -15.23
N GLN A 245 0.49 -4.92 -16.18
CA GLN A 245 0.57 -5.32 -17.59
C GLN A 245 1.76 -4.72 -18.33
N ALA A 246 2.14 -3.48 -18.00
CA ALA A 246 3.21 -2.74 -18.67
C ALA A 246 4.62 -3.08 -18.16
N ARG A 247 4.75 -3.77 -17.04
CA ARG A 247 6.04 -4.10 -16.41
C ARG A 247 6.40 -5.56 -16.59
N ASP A 248 7.68 -5.83 -16.56
CA ASP A 248 8.26 -7.17 -16.66
C ASP A 248 9.24 -7.47 -15.51
N ALA A 249 9.83 -8.66 -15.54
CA ALA A 249 10.73 -9.14 -14.50
C ALA A 249 12.05 -8.36 -14.39
N SER A 250 12.39 -7.49 -15.33
CA SER A 250 13.62 -6.68 -15.26
C SER A 250 13.68 -5.77 -14.05
N LEU A 251 12.47 -5.40 -13.51
CA LEU A 251 12.38 -4.59 -12.30
C LEU A 251 13.08 -5.22 -11.09
N PHE A 252 13.05 -6.54 -10.97
CA PHE A 252 13.71 -7.25 -9.86
C PHE A 252 15.23 -7.09 -9.87
N GLY A 253 15.83 -6.84 -11.04
CA GLY A 253 17.27 -6.60 -11.18
C GLY A 253 17.79 -5.36 -10.43
N ASN A 254 16.89 -4.45 -10.02
CA ASN A 254 17.23 -3.26 -9.23
C ASN A 254 17.27 -3.54 -7.71
N LEU A 255 16.92 -4.76 -7.28
CA LEU A 255 16.93 -5.18 -5.89
C LEU A 255 18.07 -6.16 -5.64
N ARG A 256 18.79 -6.02 -4.52
CA ARG A 256 19.94 -6.85 -4.17
C ARG A 256 19.63 -7.89 -3.11
N ARG A 257 18.72 -7.59 -2.19
CA ARG A 257 18.35 -8.46 -1.07
C ARG A 257 16.94 -8.20 -0.60
N GLY A 258 16.27 -9.23 -0.14
CA GLY A 258 14.94 -9.13 0.44
C GLY A 258 14.12 -10.37 0.25
N THR A 259 12.85 -10.25 0.60
CA THR A 259 11.91 -11.38 0.62
C THR A 259 10.60 -11.01 -0.07
N VAL A 260 10.10 -11.90 -0.90
CA VAL A 260 8.74 -11.85 -1.45
C VAL A 260 7.88 -12.85 -0.70
N LEU A 261 6.86 -12.41 0.01
CA LEU A 261 5.92 -13.24 0.74
C LEU A 261 4.68 -13.50 -0.11
N VAL A 262 4.49 -14.74 -0.54
CA VAL A 262 3.39 -15.16 -1.42
C VAL A 262 2.36 -15.93 -0.60
N PRO A 263 1.19 -15.33 -0.29
CA PRO A 263 0.15 -16.02 0.46
C PRO A 263 -0.58 -17.08 -0.39
N GLY A 264 -0.77 -18.27 0.17
CA GLY A 264 -1.39 -19.40 -0.53
C GLY A 264 -2.91 -19.32 -0.68
N LYS A 265 -3.59 -18.54 0.18
CA LYS A 265 -5.06 -18.34 0.17
C LYS A 265 -5.47 -16.89 -0.15
N ASP A 266 -4.68 -16.19 -0.93
CA ASP A 266 -5.03 -14.86 -1.39
C ASP A 266 -6.29 -14.89 -2.27
N ARG A 267 -7.24 -14.00 -1.95
CA ARG A 267 -8.48 -13.78 -2.69
C ARG A 267 -8.59 -12.36 -3.26
N VAL A 268 -7.50 -11.60 -3.16
CA VAL A 268 -7.34 -10.27 -3.78
C VAL A 268 -6.48 -10.39 -5.03
N LEU A 269 -5.33 -11.05 -4.91
CA LEU A 269 -4.43 -11.35 -6.03
C LEU A 269 -4.39 -12.87 -6.26
N GLU A 270 -4.09 -13.29 -7.47
CA GLU A 270 -3.97 -14.70 -7.81
C GLU A 270 -2.59 -15.23 -7.36
N SER A 271 -2.57 -16.09 -6.32
CA SER A 271 -1.32 -16.62 -5.74
C SER A 271 -0.44 -17.32 -6.76
N ALA A 272 -1.03 -18.03 -7.73
CA ALA A 272 -0.26 -18.73 -8.78
C ALA A 272 0.51 -17.75 -9.69
N SER A 273 -0.14 -16.68 -10.18
CA SER A 273 0.52 -15.69 -11.01
C SER A 273 1.53 -14.84 -10.22
N MET A 274 1.26 -14.57 -8.94
CA MET A 274 2.21 -13.91 -8.05
C MET A 274 3.45 -14.76 -7.85
N ARG A 275 3.30 -16.07 -7.62
CA ARG A 275 4.40 -17.03 -7.50
C ARG A 275 5.23 -17.10 -8.78
N GLU A 276 4.56 -17.17 -9.93
CA GLU A 276 5.24 -17.19 -11.23
C GLU A 276 6.09 -15.94 -11.44
N SER A 277 5.51 -14.75 -11.18
CA SER A 277 6.23 -13.48 -11.28
C SER A 277 7.39 -13.41 -10.28
N ALA A 278 7.15 -13.74 -9.00
CA ALA A 278 8.17 -13.74 -7.95
C ALA A 278 9.31 -14.72 -8.23
N GLY A 279 9.03 -15.87 -8.85
CA GLY A 279 10.06 -16.83 -9.24
C GLY A 279 11.13 -16.27 -10.18
N ARG A 280 10.80 -15.20 -10.90
CA ARG A 280 11.73 -14.47 -11.78
C ARG A 280 12.62 -13.47 -11.01
N ALA A 281 12.36 -13.24 -9.72
CA ALA A 281 13.16 -12.35 -8.87
C ALA A 281 14.48 -12.99 -8.39
N LYS A 282 14.61 -14.31 -8.50
CA LYS A 282 15.83 -15.03 -8.10
C LYS A 282 17.00 -14.74 -9.06
N PRO A 283 18.25 -14.69 -8.54
CA PRO A 283 18.68 -15.02 -7.17
C PRO A 283 18.66 -13.87 -6.17
N GLY A 284 18.26 -12.65 -6.54
CA GLY A 284 18.37 -11.46 -5.67
C GLY A 284 17.39 -11.43 -4.48
N LEU A 285 16.23 -12.11 -4.59
CA LEU A 285 15.21 -12.14 -3.54
C LEU A 285 14.84 -13.57 -3.15
N ASP A 286 14.60 -13.77 -1.85
CA ASP A 286 14.00 -14.99 -1.34
C ASP A 286 12.49 -14.97 -1.60
N VAL A 287 11.94 -16.06 -2.12
CA VAL A 287 10.51 -16.22 -2.34
C VAL A 287 9.96 -17.23 -1.34
N VAL A 288 9.12 -16.76 -0.43
CA VAL A 288 8.53 -17.57 0.64
C VAL A 288 7.03 -17.74 0.38
N GLU A 289 6.61 -18.97 0.19
CA GLU A 289 5.20 -19.33 0.05
C GLU A 289 4.62 -19.64 1.42
N LEU A 290 3.46 -19.05 1.72
CA LEU A 290 2.80 -19.14 3.03
C LEU A 290 1.44 -19.79 2.88
N ASP A 291 1.43 -21.12 3.01
CA ASP A 291 0.20 -21.90 2.99
C ASP A 291 -0.77 -21.42 4.07
N GLY A 292 -2.03 -21.28 3.70
CA GLY A 292 -3.08 -20.88 4.63
C GLY A 292 -3.21 -19.39 4.89
N CYS A 293 -2.22 -18.55 4.51
CA CYS A 293 -2.28 -17.11 4.63
C CYS A 293 -3.24 -16.47 3.63
N SER A 294 -3.97 -15.46 4.09
CA SER A 294 -4.71 -14.53 3.22
C SER A 294 -3.80 -13.42 2.69
N HIS A 295 -4.37 -12.48 1.97
CA HIS A 295 -3.69 -11.28 1.48
C HIS A 295 -2.99 -10.44 2.56
N PHE A 296 -3.33 -10.63 3.83
CA PHE A 296 -2.86 -9.86 4.98
C PHE A 296 -1.87 -10.66 5.82
N VAL A 297 -0.71 -10.97 5.24
CA VAL A 297 0.31 -11.85 5.83
C VAL A 297 0.79 -11.34 7.18
N LEU A 298 1.05 -10.03 7.28
CA LEU A 298 1.53 -9.40 8.51
C LEU A 298 0.62 -9.64 9.73
N TRP A 299 -0.69 -9.84 9.49
CA TRP A 299 -1.66 -10.09 10.55
C TRP A 299 -2.01 -11.55 10.73
N ASP A 300 -1.91 -12.34 9.66
CA ASP A 300 -2.19 -13.78 9.71
C ASP A 300 -0.98 -14.56 10.26
N ARG A 301 0.23 -14.15 9.87
CA ARG A 301 1.50 -14.79 10.17
C ARG A 301 2.61 -13.77 10.41
N PRO A 302 2.54 -12.97 11.49
CA PRO A 302 3.58 -11.98 11.82
C PRO A 302 4.95 -12.61 12.03
N ASP A 303 4.99 -13.88 12.41
CA ASP A 303 6.19 -14.71 12.54
C ASP A 303 6.89 -15.04 11.21
N ALA A 304 6.20 -14.92 10.08
CA ALA A 304 6.77 -15.11 8.76
C ALA A 304 7.54 -13.87 8.23
N MET A 305 7.44 -12.73 8.92
CA MET A 305 8.22 -11.54 8.56
C MET A 305 9.70 -11.80 8.81
N PRO A 306 10.58 -11.50 7.84
CA PRO A 306 12.02 -11.63 8.04
C PRO A 306 12.48 -10.79 9.24
N MET A 307 13.36 -11.34 10.07
CA MET A 307 13.99 -10.57 11.14
C MET A 307 14.77 -9.40 10.54
N LEU A 308 14.74 -8.24 11.21
CA LEU A 308 15.61 -7.13 10.85
C LEU A 308 17.07 -7.54 11.06
N ALA A 309 17.92 -7.26 10.06
CA ALA A 309 19.34 -7.47 10.21
C ALA A 309 19.85 -6.71 11.44
N HIS A 310 20.62 -7.38 12.30
CA HIS A 310 21.34 -6.70 13.36
C HIS A 310 22.55 -6.00 12.75
N THR A 311 22.83 -4.78 13.18
CA THR A 311 24.12 -4.16 12.91
C THR A 311 25.17 -5.08 13.55
N PRO A 312 26.17 -5.61 12.79
CA PRO A 312 27.26 -6.34 13.43
C PRO A 312 27.87 -5.38 14.48
N GLU A 313 27.95 -5.84 15.73
CA GLU A 313 28.71 -5.11 16.75
C GLU A 313 30.05 -4.76 16.12
N ARG A 314 30.37 -3.46 16.05
CA ARG A 314 31.73 -3.05 15.71
C ARG A 314 32.61 -3.72 16.76
N SER A 315 33.36 -4.74 16.35
CA SER A 315 34.42 -5.27 17.22
C SER A 315 35.29 -4.08 17.57
N THR A 316 35.16 -3.59 18.79
CA THR A 316 36.13 -2.70 19.39
C THR A 316 37.38 -3.55 19.51
N GLY A 317 38.21 -3.51 18.45
CA GLY A 317 39.54 -4.05 18.47
C GLY A 317 40.26 -3.33 19.63
N GLY A 318 40.43 -4.04 20.72
CA GLY A 318 41.34 -3.63 21.74
C GLY A 318 42.77 -3.75 21.19
N ASP A 319 43.41 -2.64 21.13
CA ASP A 319 44.89 -2.57 21.18
C ASP A 319 45.37 -2.62 22.65
#